data_b0a6c9f59b3bed9fc900f52e08e80106
#
_entry.id   b0a6c9f59b3bed9fc900f52e08e80106
#
_cell.length_a   1.000
_cell.length_b   1.000
_cell.length_c   1.000
_cell.angle_alpha   90.00
_cell.angle_beta   90.00
_cell.angle_gamma   90.00
#
_symmetry.space_group_name_H-M   'P 1'
#
loop_
_entity.id
_entity.type
_entity.pdbx_description
1 polymer ?
#
loop_
_entity_poly.entity_id
_entity_poly.type
_entity_poly.pdbx_seq_one_letter_code
_entity_poly.pdbx_strand_id
1 'polypeptide(L)'
;MAAQARSSRSQTRERVLEAAIVTLATQGFSRTTARAVAAAGGFAPGVIYYHFDSLDDLFVAAAQYTSTGRLARYQERTAGVNSAAELLDRLRELYREDQSSGHVAAVQELVAAAASSPRLAEQVREQGELWQATAEELIRGQIRGQVFEALVPVRELAAAAVGAYLGLEMLSHLHASRVTPEALFDAARPAAVMIDAFGRK
;
A
#
# COMPACT_ATOMS: atom_id res chain seq x y z
N MET A 1 28.19 6.35 -21.50
CA MET A 1 28.30 7.24 -20.33
C MET A 1 26.95 7.83 -19.88
N ALA A 2 26.11 8.40 -20.76
CA ALA A 2 24.81 8.98 -20.36
C ALA A 2 23.81 7.97 -19.75
N ALA A 3 23.77 6.71 -20.20
CA ALA A 3 22.90 5.66 -19.66
C ALA A 3 23.32 5.22 -18.25
N GLN A 4 24.62 5.08 -18.00
CA GLN A 4 25.14 4.76 -16.66
C GLN A 4 24.91 5.88 -15.65
N ALA A 5 25.02 7.14 -16.05
CA ALA A 5 24.74 8.29 -15.19
C ALA A 5 23.26 8.39 -14.82
N ARG A 6 22.33 8.08 -15.75
CA ARG A 6 20.90 8.01 -15.48
C ARG A 6 20.55 6.87 -14.54
N SER A 7 21.13 5.67 -14.74
CA SER A 7 20.94 4.52 -13.86
C SER A 7 21.42 4.82 -12.43
N SER A 8 22.60 5.41 -12.26
CA SER A 8 23.13 5.81 -10.95
C SER A 8 22.26 6.87 -10.25
N ARG A 9 21.73 7.84 -11.02
CA ARG A 9 20.84 8.87 -10.47
C ARG A 9 19.50 8.28 -10.01
N SER A 10 18.92 7.35 -10.78
CA SER A 10 17.70 6.63 -10.39
C SER A 10 17.91 5.83 -9.12
N GLN A 11 18.99 5.04 -9.03
CA GLN A 11 19.32 4.24 -7.86
C GLN A 11 19.52 5.12 -6.60
N THR A 12 20.15 6.28 -6.74
CA THR A 12 20.33 7.19 -5.61
C THR A 12 18.98 7.77 -5.16
N ARG A 13 18.10 8.13 -6.10
CA ARG A 13 16.76 8.62 -5.79
C ARG A 13 15.92 7.56 -5.06
N GLU A 14 15.98 6.30 -5.49
CA GLU A 14 15.31 5.18 -4.83
C GLU A 14 15.85 4.96 -3.41
N ARG A 15 17.17 5.01 -3.19
CA ARG A 15 17.75 4.95 -1.85
C ARG A 15 17.27 6.06 -0.92
N VAL A 16 17.05 7.26 -1.45
CA VAL A 16 16.48 8.38 -0.67
C VAL A 16 15.03 8.08 -0.29
N LEU A 17 14.23 7.54 -1.21
CA LEU A 17 12.83 7.16 -0.95
C LEU A 17 12.74 6.04 0.10
N GLU A 18 13.55 4.99 -0.02
CA GLU A 18 13.62 3.90 0.96
C GLU A 18 14.03 4.42 2.35
N ALA A 19 15.03 5.30 2.42
CA ALA A 19 15.44 5.91 3.69
C ALA A 19 14.32 6.76 4.31
N ALA A 20 13.54 7.47 3.49
CA ALA A 20 12.38 8.22 3.95
C ALA A 20 11.28 7.28 4.50
N ILE A 21 10.99 6.16 3.82
CA ILE A 21 10.02 5.16 4.25
C ILE A 21 10.45 4.53 5.59
N VAL A 22 11.72 4.13 5.72
CA VAL A 22 12.25 3.59 6.98
C VAL A 22 12.14 4.63 8.11
N THR A 23 12.46 5.90 7.83
CA THR A 23 12.39 6.96 8.83
C THR A 23 10.95 7.24 9.26
N LEU A 24 10.02 7.30 8.31
CA LEU A 24 8.58 7.44 8.59
C LEU A 24 8.08 6.30 9.48
N ALA A 25 8.39 5.06 9.10
CA ALA A 25 7.95 3.88 9.84
C ALA A 25 8.51 3.80 11.28
N THR A 26 9.74 4.27 11.50
CA THR A 26 10.43 4.11 12.78
C THR A 26 10.33 5.31 13.71
N GLN A 27 10.22 6.54 13.16
CA GLN A 27 10.25 7.77 13.94
C GLN A 27 8.94 8.57 13.86
N GLY A 28 8.08 8.26 12.92
CA GLY A 28 6.85 9.00 12.64
C GLY A 28 7.09 10.25 11.78
N PHE A 29 6.00 10.79 11.22
CA PHE A 29 6.05 11.92 10.29
C PHE A 29 6.72 13.16 10.89
N SER A 30 6.32 13.56 12.09
CA SER A 30 6.78 14.79 12.74
C SER A 30 8.29 14.82 13.01
N ARG A 31 8.95 13.68 13.13
CA ARG A 31 10.39 13.54 13.35
C ARG A 31 11.18 13.19 12.10
N THR A 32 10.50 12.98 10.97
CA THR A 32 11.12 12.68 9.69
C THR A 32 11.68 13.97 9.07
N THR A 33 12.91 14.29 9.44
CA THR A 33 13.67 15.45 8.94
C THR A 33 14.69 15.02 7.88
N ALA A 34 15.18 15.97 7.08
CA ALA A 34 16.26 15.69 6.10
C ALA A 34 17.48 15.03 6.75
N ARG A 35 17.83 15.43 7.98
CA ARG A 35 18.94 14.81 8.73
C ARG A 35 18.64 13.38 9.15
N ALA A 36 17.41 13.11 9.60
CA ALA A 36 16.99 11.77 10.01
C ALA A 36 16.98 10.82 8.81
N VAL A 37 16.40 11.25 7.68
CA VAL A 37 16.40 10.48 6.42
C VAL A 37 17.82 10.22 5.92
N ALA A 38 18.68 11.24 5.91
CA ALA A 38 20.07 11.11 5.48
C ALA A 38 20.85 10.14 6.38
N ALA A 39 20.65 10.19 7.70
CA ALA A 39 21.25 9.26 8.64
C ALA A 39 20.78 7.81 8.40
N ALA A 40 19.47 7.59 8.18
CA ALA A 40 18.92 6.27 7.88
C ALA A 40 19.47 5.70 6.56
N GLY A 41 19.65 6.54 5.54
CA GLY A 41 20.14 6.11 4.22
C GLY A 41 21.66 6.09 4.06
N GLY A 42 22.43 6.56 5.07
CA GLY A 42 23.90 6.61 5.02
C GLY A 42 24.44 7.58 3.97
N PHE A 43 23.80 8.75 3.80
CA PHE A 43 24.23 9.78 2.85
C PHE A 43 24.14 11.20 3.47
N ALA A 44 24.76 12.19 2.82
CA ALA A 44 24.68 13.57 3.27
C ALA A 44 23.28 14.18 2.99
N PRO A 45 22.75 15.06 3.86
CA PRO A 45 21.44 15.69 3.66
C PRO A 45 21.28 16.41 2.31
N GLY A 46 22.35 16.97 1.76
CA GLY A 46 22.35 17.60 0.44
C GLY A 46 21.96 16.68 -0.72
N VAL A 47 22.10 15.35 -0.56
CA VAL A 47 21.67 14.37 -1.56
C VAL A 47 20.15 14.41 -1.73
N ILE A 48 19.40 14.65 -0.66
CA ILE A 48 17.93 14.77 -0.72
C ILE A 48 17.56 15.94 -1.63
N TYR A 49 18.13 17.11 -1.37
CA TYR A 49 17.85 18.34 -2.12
C TYR A 49 18.38 18.35 -3.56
N TYR A 50 19.26 17.41 -3.90
CA TYR A 50 19.62 17.16 -5.29
C TYR A 50 18.49 16.46 -6.10
N HIS A 51 17.63 15.71 -5.42
CA HIS A 51 16.56 14.91 -6.03
C HIS A 51 15.15 15.46 -5.80
N PHE A 52 14.96 16.23 -4.73
CA PHE A 52 13.65 16.76 -4.29
C PHE A 52 13.80 18.22 -3.86
N ASP A 53 12.93 19.09 -4.32
CA ASP A 53 12.98 20.52 -4.04
C ASP A 53 12.68 20.84 -2.57
N SER A 54 11.90 19.96 -1.91
CA SER A 54 11.51 20.08 -0.51
C SER A 54 11.31 18.70 0.16
N LEU A 55 11.14 18.68 1.48
CA LEU A 55 10.71 17.47 2.18
C LEU A 55 9.29 17.07 1.81
N ASP A 56 8.41 18.05 1.52
CA ASP A 56 7.05 17.75 1.04
C ASP A 56 7.07 16.99 -0.29
N ASP A 57 7.96 17.38 -1.22
CA ASP A 57 8.14 16.66 -2.48
C ASP A 57 8.68 15.24 -2.26
N LEU A 58 9.58 15.08 -1.29
CA LEU A 58 10.03 13.75 -0.88
C LEU A 58 8.89 12.90 -0.34
N PHE A 59 8.01 13.45 0.52
CA PHE A 59 6.89 12.70 1.10
C PHE A 59 5.82 12.34 0.06
N VAL A 60 5.50 13.25 -0.85
CA VAL A 60 4.62 12.98 -1.99
C VAL A 60 5.20 11.86 -2.86
N ALA A 61 6.49 11.93 -3.17
CA ALA A 61 7.17 10.89 -3.95
C ALA A 61 7.29 9.56 -3.19
N ALA A 62 7.46 9.57 -1.85
CA ALA A 62 7.50 8.38 -1.04
C ALA A 62 6.13 7.68 -0.99
N ALA A 63 5.02 8.45 -0.88
CA ALA A 63 3.67 7.91 -0.96
C ALA A 63 3.42 7.19 -2.29
N GLN A 64 3.81 7.82 -3.40
CA GLN A 64 3.70 7.22 -4.73
C GLN A 64 4.58 5.98 -4.89
N TYR A 65 5.83 6.05 -4.46
CA TYR A 65 6.82 4.96 -4.60
C TYR A 65 6.38 3.71 -3.85
N THR A 66 6.00 3.84 -2.58
CA THR A 66 5.56 2.70 -1.77
C THR A 66 4.28 2.07 -2.34
N SER A 67 3.32 2.88 -2.82
CA SER A 67 2.08 2.38 -3.40
C SER A 67 2.33 1.67 -4.73
N THR A 68 3.07 2.28 -5.64
CA THR A 68 3.34 1.73 -6.99
C THR A 68 4.05 0.38 -6.91
N GLY A 69 5.09 0.27 -6.08
CA GLY A 69 5.84 -0.96 -5.90
C GLY A 69 4.99 -2.09 -5.31
N ARG A 70 4.15 -1.76 -4.33
CA ARG A 70 3.23 -2.72 -3.72
C ARG A 70 2.15 -3.16 -4.71
N LEU A 71 1.50 -2.23 -5.41
CA LEU A 71 0.48 -2.54 -6.42
C LEU A 71 1.03 -3.49 -7.50
N ALA A 72 2.21 -3.22 -8.04
CA ALA A 72 2.84 -4.08 -9.03
C ALA A 72 3.07 -5.51 -8.50
N ARG A 73 3.56 -5.63 -7.27
CA ARG A 73 3.76 -6.93 -6.60
C ARG A 73 2.44 -7.66 -6.35
N TYR A 74 1.38 -6.94 -5.93
CA TYR A 74 0.06 -7.51 -5.75
C TYR A 74 -0.50 -8.04 -7.07
N GLN A 75 -0.43 -7.27 -8.14
CA GLN A 75 -0.88 -7.69 -9.47
C GLN A 75 -0.12 -8.92 -9.96
N GLU A 76 1.21 -8.95 -9.83
CA GLU A 76 2.04 -10.09 -10.21
C GLU A 76 1.68 -11.35 -9.41
N ARG A 77 1.59 -11.24 -8.07
CA ARG A 77 1.36 -12.39 -7.18
C ARG A 77 -0.06 -12.91 -7.21
N THR A 78 -1.03 -12.11 -7.66
CA THR A 78 -2.44 -12.54 -7.82
C THR A 78 -2.78 -12.89 -9.27
N ALA A 79 -1.86 -12.72 -10.21
CA ALA A 79 -2.06 -13.10 -11.61
C ALA A 79 -2.33 -14.61 -11.73
N GLY A 80 -3.37 -14.96 -12.49
CA GLY A 80 -3.72 -16.37 -12.77
C GLY A 80 -4.37 -17.12 -11.60
N VAL A 81 -4.67 -16.47 -10.49
CA VAL A 81 -5.45 -17.05 -9.39
C VAL A 81 -6.90 -17.26 -9.85
N ASN A 82 -7.40 -18.49 -9.71
CA ASN A 82 -8.73 -18.88 -10.20
C ASN A 82 -9.71 -19.27 -9.08
N SER A 83 -9.36 -19.01 -7.83
CA SER A 83 -10.15 -19.35 -6.65
C SER A 83 -10.13 -18.17 -5.67
N ALA A 84 -11.31 -17.80 -5.16
CA ALA A 84 -11.44 -16.74 -4.18
C ALA A 84 -10.70 -17.08 -2.88
N ALA A 85 -10.69 -18.34 -2.49
CA ALA A 85 -9.95 -18.81 -1.32
C ALA A 85 -8.42 -18.69 -1.53
N GLU A 86 -7.91 -19.06 -2.71
CA GLU A 86 -6.50 -18.88 -3.04
C GLU A 86 -6.12 -17.40 -3.11
N LEU A 87 -6.96 -16.55 -3.72
CA LEU A 87 -6.74 -15.10 -3.73
C LEU A 87 -6.59 -14.55 -2.31
N LEU A 88 -7.47 -14.96 -1.41
CA LEU A 88 -7.44 -14.51 -0.02
C LEU A 88 -6.13 -14.94 0.69
N ASP A 89 -5.64 -16.16 0.42
CA ASP A 89 -4.36 -16.62 0.97
C ASP A 89 -3.17 -15.82 0.42
N ARG A 90 -3.14 -15.52 -0.89
CA ARG A 90 -2.12 -14.67 -1.51
C ARG A 90 -2.12 -13.25 -0.95
N LEU A 91 -3.32 -12.66 -0.78
CA LEU A 91 -3.44 -11.33 -0.21
C LEU A 91 -2.96 -11.30 1.26
N ARG A 92 -3.21 -12.36 2.04
CA ARG A 92 -2.71 -12.49 3.41
C ARG A 92 -1.17 -12.58 3.45
N GLU A 93 -0.55 -13.34 2.55
CA GLU A 93 0.90 -13.44 2.44
C GLU A 93 1.51 -12.06 2.13
N LEU A 94 0.98 -11.37 1.11
CA LEU A 94 1.42 -10.03 0.72
C LEU A 94 1.26 -9.01 1.85
N TYR A 95 0.16 -9.08 2.59
CA TYR A 95 -0.06 -8.25 3.76
C TYR A 95 1.05 -8.45 4.83
N ARG A 96 1.41 -9.70 5.12
CA ARG A 96 2.48 -10.03 6.09
C ARG A 96 3.85 -9.51 5.63
N GLU A 97 4.15 -9.63 4.34
CA GLU A 97 5.36 -9.07 3.74
C GLU A 97 5.39 -7.55 3.91
N ASP A 98 4.28 -6.86 3.62
CA ASP A 98 4.16 -5.41 3.76
C ASP A 98 4.31 -4.95 5.21
N GLN A 99 3.75 -5.67 6.17
CA GLN A 99 3.92 -5.42 7.59
C GLN A 99 5.39 -5.51 8.01
N SER A 100 6.07 -6.57 7.60
CA SER A 100 7.47 -6.81 7.96
C SER A 100 8.44 -5.81 7.34
N SER A 101 8.09 -5.23 6.19
CA SER A 101 8.91 -4.25 5.48
C SER A 101 8.80 -2.82 6.02
N GLY A 102 7.84 -2.53 6.91
CA GLY A 102 7.57 -1.18 7.42
C GLY A 102 6.78 -0.28 6.45
N HIS A 103 6.46 -0.74 5.24
CA HIS A 103 5.70 0.07 4.28
C HIS A 103 4.31 0.46 4.79
N VAL A 104 3.65 -0.44 5.52
CA VAL A 104 2.32 -0.15 6.11
C VAL A 104 2.41 0.99 7.12
N ALA A 105 3.38 0.94 8.03
CA ALA A 105 3.59 1.99 9.02
C ALA A 105 3.89 3.35 8.37
N ALA A 106 4.74 3.37 7.33
CA ALA A 106 5.03 4.60 6.59
C ALA A 106 3.79 5.17 5.91
N VAL A 107 2.94 4.34 5.31
CA VAL A 107 1.67 4.78 4.69
C VAL A 107 0.75 5.38 5.74
N GLN A 108 0.63 4.80 6.94
CA GLN A 108 -0.19 5.35 8.04
C GLN A 108 0.27 6.76 8.44
N GLU A 109 1.58 6.97 8.57
CA GLU A 109 2.16 8.27 8.88
C GLU A 109 1.86 9.31 7.78
N LEU A 110 1.95 8.92 6.50
CA LEU A 110 1.63 9.79 5.36
C LEU A 110 0.14 10.11 5.27
N VAL A 111 -0.75 9.15 5.52
CA VAL A 111 -2.20 9.35 5.55
C VAL A 111 -2.58 10.32 6.69
N ALA A 112 -2.01 10.15 7.88
CA ALA A 112 -2.25 11.05 9.00
C ALA A 112 -1.75 12.47 8.69
N ALA A 113 -0.58 12.62 8.07
CA ALA A 113 0.01 13.90 7.69
C ALA A 113 -0.76 14.61 6.55
N ALA A 114 -1.46 13.87 5.71
CA ALA A 114 -2.27 14.40 4.60
C ALA A 114 -3.33 15.41 5.08
N ALA A 115 -3.80 15.30 6.32
CA ALA A 115 -4.74 16.27 6.91
C ALA A 115 -4.18 17.70 6.98
N SER A 116 -2.84 17.86 6.98
CA SER A 116 -2.17 19.17 7.08
C SER A 116 -1.42 19.58 5.81
N SER A 117 -1.37 18.75 4.77
CA SER A 117 -0.71 19.04 3.50
C SER A 117 -1.64 18.75 2.32
N PRO A 118 -2.20 19.79 1.63
CA PRO A 118 -3.08 19.59 0.47
C PRO A 118 -2.44 18.77 -0.66
N ARG A 119 -1.15 18.95 -0.92
CA ARG A 119 -0.41 18.20 -1.95
C ARG A 119 -0.30 16.71 -1.59
N LEU A 120 0.01 16.43 -0.32
CA LEU A 120 0.07 15.05 0.17
C LEU A 120 -1.32 14.42 0.19
N ALA A 121 -2.36 15.18 0.56
CA ALA A 121 -3.74 14.72 0.54
C ALA A 121 -4.17 14.29 -0.87
N GLU A 122 -3.84 15.09 -1.89
CA GLU A 122 -4.12 14.77 -3.28
C GLU A 122 -3.40 13.47 -3.69
N GLN A 123 -2.12 13.34 -3.36
CA GLN A 123 -1.36 12.13 -3.68
C GLN A 123 -1.91 10.89 -2.96
N VAL A 124 -2.26 11.00 -1.69
CA VAL A 124 -2.86 9.90 -0.91
C VAL A 124 -4.22 9.51 -1.52
N ARG A 125 -5.04 10.49 -1.96
CA ARG A 125 -6.31 10.23 -2.63
C ARG A 125 -6.09 9.45 -3.94
N GLU A 126 -5.17 9.89 -4.80
CA GLU A 126 -4.83 9.22 -6.05
C GLU A 126 -4.38 7.76 -5.82
N GLN A 127 -3.53 7.54 -4.82
CA GLN A 127 -3.10 6.19 -4.48
C GLN A 127 -4.26 5.34 -3.94
N GLY A 128 -5.14 5.93 -3.13
CA GLY A 128 -6.35 5.27 -2.64
C GLY A 128 -7.27 4.80 -3.77
N GLU A 129 -7.45 5.62 -4.80
CA GLU A 129 -8.25 5.27 -5.99
C GLU A 129 -7.62 4.10 -6.78
N LEU A 130 -6.29 4.07 -6.92
CA LEU A 130 -5.59 2.95 -7.56
C LEU A 130 -5.75 1.64 -6.77
N TRP A 131 -5.67 1.70 -5.44
CA TRP A 131 -5.91 0.53 -4.59
C TRP A 131 -7.35 0.04 -4.67
N GLN A 132 -8.33 0.95 -4.69
CA GLN A 132 -9.74 0.59 -4.87
C GLN A 132 -9.96 -0.04 -6.23
N ALA A 133 -9.44 0.52 -7.31
CA ALA A 133 -9.55 -0.05 -8.66
C ALA A 133 -8.93 -1.46 -8.73
N THR A 134 -7.77 -1.67 -8.11
CA THR A 134 -7.14 -3.00 -8.04
C THR A 134 -8.02 -3.98 -7.25
N ALA A 135 -8.59 -3.56 -6.13
CA ALA A 135 -9.51 -4.41 -5.35
C ALA A 135 -10.78 -4.75 -6.16
N GLU A 136 -11.32 -3.79 -6.91
CA GLU A 136 -12.46 -4.05 -7.82
C GLU A 136 -12.13 -5.12 -8.86
N GLU A 137 -10.96 -5.02 -9.50
CA GLU A 137 -10.52 -6.00 -10.50
C GLU A 137 -10.37 -7.40 -9.89
N LEU A 138 -9.77 -7.49 -8.71
CA LEU A 138 -9.58 -8.76 -8.00
C LEU A 138 -10.93 -9.39 -7.62
N ILE A 139 -11.86 -8.61 -7.04
CA ILE A 139 -13.21 -9.10 -6.69
C ILE A 139 -13.96 -9.52 -7.95
N ARG A 140 -13.97 -8.69 -8.98
CA ARG A 140 -14.67 -8.97 -10.25
C ARG A 140 -14.14 -10.23 -10.92
N GLY A 141 -12.82 -10.47 -10.84
CA GLY A 141 -12.20 -11.69 -11.36
C GLY A 141 -12.74 -12.97 -10.73
N GLN A 142 -13.11 -12.93 -9.43
CA GLN A 142 -13.60 -14.10 -8.70
C GLN A 142 -15.09 -14.39 -8.91
N ILE A 143 -15.89 -13.39 -9.32
CA ILE A 143 -17.35 -13.56 -9.48
C ILE A 143 -17.80 -13.55 -10.93
N ARG A 144 -16.88 -13.33 -11.87
CA ARG A 144 -17.19 -13.24 -13.30
C ARG A 144 -17.85 -14.51 -13.81
N GLY A 145 -19.00 -14.35 -14.49
CA GLY A 145 -19.80 -15.47 -15.03
C GLY A 145 -20.62 -16.22 -14.00
N GLN A 146 -20.63 -15.78 -12.74
CA GLN A 146 -21.44 -16.36 -11.69
C GLN A 146 -22.89 -15.82 -11.73
N VAL A 147 -23.86 -16.64 -11.33
CA VAL A 147 -25.28 -16.27 -11.36
C VAL A 147 -25.61 -15.04 -10.50
N PHE A 148 -24.78 -14.75 -9.52
CA PHE A 148 -24.95 -13.62 -8.61
C PHE A 148 -24.06 -12.40 -8.97
N GLU A 149 -23.30 -12.44 -10.06
CA GLU A 149 -22.38 -11.36 -10.46
C GLU A 149 -23.08 -9.99 -10.49
N ALA A 150 -24.29 -9.93 -11.05
CA ALA A 150 -25.06 -8.70 -11.15
C ALA A 150 -25.60 -8.16 -9.80
N LEU A 151 -25.58 -8.97 -8.75
CA LEU A 151 -26.08 -8.61 -7.42
C LEU A 151 -24.96 -8.09 -6.49
N VAL A 152 -23.69 -8.27 -6.88
CA VAL A 152 -22.54 -7.88 -6.04
C VAL A 152 -22.17 -6.43 -6.30
N PRO A 153 -22.26 -5.54 -5.31
CA PRO A 153 -21.83 -4.15 -5.43
C PRO A 153 -20.31 -4.05 -5.33
N VAL A 154 -19.61 -4.46 -6.41
CA VAL A 154 -18.14 -4.66 -6.43
C VAL A 154 -17.37 -3.40 -6.03
N ARG A 155 -17.82 -2.23 -6.52
CA ARG A 155 -17.18 -0.95 -6.23
C ARG A 155 -17.25 -0.59 -4.76
N GLU A 156 -18.41 -0.76 -4.16
CA GLU A 156 -18.66 -0.47 -2.74
C GLU A 156 -17.92 -1.47 -1.85
N LEU A 157 -17.86 -2.74 -2.23
CA LEU A 157 -17.09 -3.75 -1.50
C LEU A 157 -15.59 -3.48 -1.58
N ALA A 158 -15.07 -3.06 -2.73
CA ALA A 158 -13.66 -2.68 -2.87
C ALA A 158 -13.31 -1.47 -2.00
N ALA A 159 -14.15 -0.44 -2.02
CA ALA A 159 -13.98 0.74 -1.17
C ALA A 159 -14.05 0.38 0.32
N ALA A 160 -15.00 -0.48 0.70
CA ALA A 160 -15.13 -0.97 2.08
C ALA A 160 -13.91 -1.80 2.52
N ALA A 161 -13.39 -2.67 1.66
CA ALA A 161 -12.21 -3.49 1.96
C ALA A 161 -10.95 -2.63 2.19
N VAL A 162 -10.69 -1.65 1.31
CA VAL A 162 -9.57 -0.72 1.45
C VAL A 162 -9.74 0.16 2.69
N GLY A 163 -10.94 0.69 2.92
CA GLY A 163 -11.25 1.50 4.10
C GLY A 163 -11.12 0.72 5.41
N ALA A 164 -11.63 -0.51 5.45
CA ALA A 164 -11.51 -1.39 6.62
C ALA A 164 -10.04 -1.74 6.91
N TYR A 165 -9.25 -2.04 5.86
CA TYR A 165 -7.82 -2.28 6.00
C TYR A 165 -7.11 -1.08 6.64
N LEU A 166 -7.26 0.11 6.07
CA LEU A 166 -6.62 1.34 6.59
C LEU A 166 -7.09 1.67 8.01
N GLY A 167 -8.38 1.53 8.28
CA GLY A 167 -8.95 1.79 9.60
C GLY A 167 -8.45 0.84 10.68
N LEU A 168 -8.38 -0.46 10.38
CA LEU A 168 -7.88 -1.45 11.34
C LEU A 168 -6.37 -1.31 11.59
N GLU A 169 -5.59 -0.98 10.55
CA GLU A 169 -4.18 -0.66 10.72
C GLU A 169 -3.99 0.52 11.67
N MET A 170 -4.74 1.60 11.45
CA MET A 170 -4.68 2.78 12.32
C MET A 170 -5.09 2.46 13.77
N LEU A 171 -6.16 1.69 13.96
CA LEU A 171 -6.62 1.27 15.28
C LEU A 171 -5.63 0.31 15.96
N SER A 172 -4.96 -0.55 15.21
CA SER A 172 -3.92 -1.45 15.73
C SER A 172 -2.71 -0.67 16.25
N HIS A 173 -2.27 0.35 15.53
CA HIS A 173 -1.20 1.26 15.98
C HIS A 173 -1.55 2.00 17.29
N LEU A 174 -2.82 2.35 17.46
CA LEU A 174 -3.32 2.99 18.65
C LEU A 174 -3.63 2.01 19.80
N HIS A 175 -3.41 0.72 19.61
CA HIS A 175 -3.81 -0.36 20.52
C HIS A 175 -5.30 -0.28 20.92
N ALA A 176 -6.13 0.34 20.04
CA ALA A 176 -7.53 0.63 20.30
C ALA A 176 -8.48 -0.46 19.80
N SER A 177 -7.98 -1.45 19.07
CA SER A 177 -8.79 -2.55 18.54
C SER A 177 -8.34 -3.91 19.07
N ARG A 178 -9.33 -4.76 19.38
CA ARG A 178 -9.12 -6.19 19.63
C ARG A 178 -9.15 -7.01 18.32
N VAL A 179 -9.61 -6.41 17.22
CA VAL A 179 -9.66 -7.02 15.90
C VAL A 179 -8.44 -6.52 15.14
N THR A 180 -7.61 -7.44 14.68
CA THR A 180 -6.44 -7.13 13.86
C THR A 180 -6.81 -7.08 12.38
N PRO A 181 -6.06 -6.37 11.52
CA PRO A 181 -6.27 -6.42 10.08
C PRO A 181 -6.22 -7.85 9.54
N GLU A 182 -5.41 -8.72 10.15
CA GLU A 182 -5.32 -10.13 9.79
C GLU A 182 -6.63 -10.89 9.99
N ALA A 183 -7.43 -10.51 10.99
CA ALA A 183 -8.76 -11.09 11.23
C ALA A 183 -9.75 -10.80 10.09
N LEU A 184 -9.51 -9.78 9.24
CA LEU A 184 -10.33 -9.58 8.03
C LEU A 184 -10.23 -10.76 7.07
N PHE A 185 -9.05 -11.34 6.92
CA PHE A 185 -8.85 -12.51 6.07
C PHE A 185 -9.60 -13.72 6.60
N ASP A 186 -9.61 -13.91 7.94
CA ASP A 186 -10.39 -14.99 8.56
C ASP A 186 -11.88 -14.77 8.41
N ALA A 187 -12.37 -13.54 8.57
CA ALA A 187 -13.77 -13.19 8.39
C ALA A 187 -14.23 -13.33 6.92
N ALA A 188 -13.36 -13.06 5.95
CA ALA A 188 -13.67 -13.20 4.53
C ALA A 188 -13.63 -14.66 4.03
N ARG A 189 -12.96 -15.57 4.75
CA ARG A 189 -12.75 -16.97 4.32
C ARG A 189 -14.03 -17.73 4.01
N PRO A 190 -15.10 -17.69 4.84
CA PRO A 190 -16.35 -18.37 4.52
C PRO A 190 -16.98 -17.88 3.22
N ALA A 191 -16.97 -16.57 2.96
CA ALA A 191 -17.49 -16.00 1.72
C ALA A 191 -16.65 -16.45 0.50
N ALA A 192 -15.34 -16.48 0.60
CA ALA A 192 -14.45 -16.96 -0.46
C ALA A 192 -14.75 -18.43 -0.81
N VAL A 193 -14.90 -19.30 0.20
CA VAL A 193 -15.26 -20.73 -0.01
C VAL A 193 -16.64 -20.88 -0.68
N MET A 194 -17.59 -20.05 -0.28
CA MET A 194 -18.93 -20.05 -0.93
C MET A 194 -18.85 -19.62 -2.41
N ILE A 195 -18.08 -18.58 -2.72
CA ILE A 195 -17.85 -18.13 -4.11
C ILE A 195 -17.28 -19.28 -4.94
N ASP A 196 -16.27 -19.97 -4.44
CA ASP A 196 -15.65 -21.11 -5.13
C ASP A 196 -16.60 -22.29 -5.32
N ALA A 197 -17.48 -22.53 -4.35
CA ALA A 197 -18.48 -23.61 -4.43
C ALA A 197 -19.55 -23.35 -5.51
N PHE A 198 -19.98 -22.11 -5.68
CA PHE A 198 -20.96 -21.71 -6.70
C PHE A 198 -20.34 -21.50 -8.09
N GLY A 199 -19.04 -21.26 -8.18
CA GLY A 199 -18.30 -21.02 -9.44
C GLY A 199 -17.90 -22.27 -10.19
N ARG A 200 -18.03 -23.45 -9.61
CA ARG A 200 -17.71 -24.73 -10.29
C ARG A 200 -18.93 -25.23 -11.08
N LYS A 201 -19.06 -24.77 -12.32
CA LYS A 201 -19.84 -25.46 -13.36
C LYS A 201 -18.91 -26.01 -14.41
#